data_f65e2bd44a4efb793c4bad8db94e1324
#
_entry.id   f65e2bd44a4efb793c4bad8db94e1324
#
_cell.length_a   1.000
_cell.length_b   1.000
_cell.length_c   1.000
_cell.angle_alpha   90.00
_cell.angle_beta   90.00
_cell.angle_gamma   90.00
#
_symmetry.space_group_name_H-M   'P 1'
#
loop_
_entity.id
_entity.type
_entity.pdbx_description
1 polymer ?
#
loop_
_entity_poly.entity_id
_entity_poly.type
_entity_poly.pdbx_seq_one_letter_code
_entity_poly.pdbx_strand_id
1 'polypeptide(L)'
;MREISFEKNVNIHADGSCLVKFGNTHVLCLATIDEKVPHWLKNTGKGWVTAEYGMLPRSTNTRMDREAAKGKQSGRTQEIQRLIGRSLRSIVDLANLGERQIKIDCDVIQADGGTRTASISGGFISLYLATVSYTHLTLPTKRIV
;
A
#
# COMPACT_ATOMS: atom_id res chain seq x y z
N MET A 1 -5.61 10.77 22.51
CA MET A 1 -5.48 10.75 21.03
C MET A 1 -4.06 10.40 20.66
N ARG A 2 -3.88 9.52 19.68
CA ARG A 2 -2.53 9.14 19.24
C ARG A 2 -1.91 10.23 18.38
N GLU A 3 -0.61 10.40 18.52
CA GLU A 3 0.14 11.25 17.61
C GLU A 3 0.29 10.54 16.27
N ILE A 4 0.00 11.27 15.20
CA ILE A 4 0.07 10.75 13.83
C ILE A 4 1.19 11.46 13.10
N SER A 5 2.07 10.70 12.46
CA SER A 5 3.15 11.26 11.64
C SER A 5 3.37 10.43 10.38
N PHE A 6 3.85 11.09 9.35
CA PHE A 6 4.17 10.47 8.06
C PHE A 6 5.57 10.92 7.66
N GLU A 7 6.45 9.97 7.44
CA GLU A 7 7.79 10.22 6.93
C GLU A 7 7.85 9.75 5.48
N LYS A 8 8.09 10.68 4.57
CA LYS A 8 8.09 10.41 3.12
C LYS A 8 9.49 10.07 2.63
N ASN A 9 9.53 9.38 1.48
CA ASN A 9 10.78 9.10 0.77
C ASN A 9 11.78 8.33 1.63
N VAL A 10 11.30 7.25 2.23
CA VAL A 10 12.09 6.41 3.14
C VAL A 10 12.77 5.24 2.43
N ASN A 11 12.50 5.05 1.13
CA ASN A 11 13.10 3.98 0.33
C ASN A 11 13.48 4.53 -1.04
N ILE A 12 14.72 4.32 -1.44
CA ILE A 12 15.25 4.89 -2.68
C ILE A 12 14.83 4.14 -3.94
N HIS A 13 14.35 2.90 -3.79
CA HIS A 13 13.99 2.06 -4.94
C HIS A 13 12.52 2.13 -5.28
N ALA A 14 11.66 2.41 -4.31
CA ALA A 14 10.22 2.51 -4.54
C ALA A 14 9.88 3.78 -5.31
N ASP A 15 8.82 3.72 -6.11
CA ASP A 15 8.31 4.91 -6.80
C ASP A 15 7.67 5.90 -5.84
N GLY A 16 7.15 5.41 -4.74
CA GLY A 16 6.67 6.21 -3.61
C GLY A 16 6.85 5.43 -2.32
N SER A 17 7.13 6.11 -1.22
CA SER A 17 7.32 5.44 0.05
C SER A 17 6.94 6.34 1.22
N CYS A 18 6.47 5.70 2.29
CA CYS A 18 6.03 6.38 3.50
C CYS A 18 6.17 5.47 4.70
N LEU A 19 6.75 5.99 5.77
CA LEU A 19 6.67 5.35 7.08
C LEU A 19 5.60 6.08 7.87
N VAL A 20 4.49 5.39 8.13
CA VAL A 20 3.38 5.96 8.87
C VAL A 20 3.45 5.52 10.32
N LYS A 21 3.20 6.44 11.24
CA LYS A 21 3.17 6.17 12.66
C LYS A 21 1.86 6.69 13.25
N PHE A 22 1.09 5.77 13.83
CA PHE A 22 -0.09 6.08 14.62
C PHE A 22 0.25 5.70 16.07
N GLY A 23 0.79 6.66 16.81
CA GLY A 23 1.36 6.35 18.12
C GLY A 23 2.49 5.34 17.98
N ASN A 24 2.36 4.20 18.65
CA ASN A 24 3.36 3.13 18.61
C ASN A 24 3.14 2.16 17.44
N THR A 25 2.11 2.34 16.63
CA THR A 25 1.92 1.53 15.44
C THR A 25 2.70 2.14 14.28
N HIS A 26 3.66 1.39 13.75
CA HIS A 26 4.54 1.83 12.67
C HIS A 26 4.39 0.89 11.49
N VAL A 27 4.07 1.44 10.31
CA VAL A 27 3.90 0.67 9.07
C VAL A 27 4.71 1.31 7.96
N LEU A 28 5.51 0.50 7.28
CA LEU A 28 6.25 0.92 6.10
C LEU A 28 5.42 0.61 4.87
N CYS A 29 5.14 1.63 4.06
CA CYS A 29 4.32 1.50 2.85
C CYS A 29 5.12 1.91 1.63
N LEU A 30 5.20 1.03 0.65
CA LEU A 30 5.98 1.24 -0.58
C LEU A 30 5.08 1.06 -1.79
N ALA A 31 5.23 1.92 -2.78
CA ALA A 31 4.47 1.85 -4.02
C ALA A 31 5.40 1.58 -5.20
N THR A 32 4.99 0.66 -6.06
CA THR A 32 5.69 0.32 -7.29
C THR A 32 4.74 0.47 -8.46
N ILE A 33 5.13 1.23 -9.49
CA ILE A 33 4.36 1.36 -10.73
C ILE A 33 4.89 0.35 -11.75
N ASP A 34 3.98 -0.47 -12.27
CA ASP A 34 4.26 -1.45 -13.29
C ASP A 34 3.50 -1.05 -14.55
N GLU A 35 4.17 -1.03 -15.71
CA GLU A 35 3.55 -0.68 -17.00
C GLU A 35 2.61 -1.78 -17.52
N LYS A 36 2.49 -2.88 -16.80
CA LYS A 36 1.64 -4.01 -17.18
C LYS A 36 0.46 -4.11 -16.22
N VAL A 37 -0.70 -4.44 -16.75
CA VAL A 37 -1.90 -4.72 -15.94
C VAL A 37 -2.12 -6.22 -15.86
N PRO A 38 -2.95 -6.67 -14.91
CA PRO A 38 -3.39 -8.06 -14.88
C PRO A 38 -4.02 -8.45 -16.22
N HIS A 39 -3.88 -9.72 -16.59
CA HIS A 39 -4.34 -10.22 -17.87
C HIS A 39 -5.79 -9.86 -18.19
N TRP A 40 -6.67 -9.94 -17.19
CA TRP A 40 -8.10 -9.67 -17.37
C TRP A 40 -8.42 -8.18 -17.63
N LEU A 41 -7.44 -7.28 -17.45
CA LEU A 41 -7.60 -5.85 -17.78
C LEU A 41 -6.92 -5.43 -19.07
N LYS A 42 -6.22 -6.34 -19.74
CA LYS A 42 -5.57 -6.01 -21.00
C LYS A 42 -6.57 -5.50 -22.03
N ASN A 43 -6.20 -4.44 -22.75
CA ASN A 43 -7.00 -3.82 -23.81
C ASN A 43 -8.29 -3.16 -23.31
N THR A 44 -8.42 -2.90 -21.99
CA THR A 44 -9.57 -2.18 -21.45
C THR A 44 -9.31 -0.70 -21.30
N GLY A 45 -8.04 -0.26 -21.37
CA GLY A 45 -7.64 1.12 -21.10
C GLY A 45 -7.65 1.50 -19.64
N LYS A 46 -7.87 0.53 -18.73
CA LYS A 46 -7.95 0.76 -17.29
C LYS A 46 -6.76 0.19 -16.57
N GLY A 47 -6.36 0.88 -15.51
CA GLY A 47 -5.32 0.43 -14.60
C GLY A 47 -5.87 -0.32 -13.40
N TRP A 48 -4.96 -0.63 -12.49
CA TRP A 48 -5.32 -1.38 -11.28
C TRP A 48 -4.42 -0.96 -10.14
N VAL A 49 -4.95 -1.08 -8.93
CA VAL A 49 -4.18 -0.91 -7.69
C VAL A 49 -4.40 -2.15 -6.85
N THR A 50 -3.31 -2.77 -6.45
CA THR A 50 -3.34 -3.94 -5.57
C THR A 50 -2.46 -3.69 -4.36
N ALA A 51 -2.68 -4.45 -3.30
CA ALA A 51 -1.92 -4.29 -2.07
C ALA A 51 -1.54 -5.63 -1.48
N GLU A 52 -0.35 -5.68 -0.91
CA GLU A 52 0.10 -6.78 -0.07
C GLU A 52 0.35 -6.24 1.33
N TYR A 53 0.14 -7.09 2.32
CA TYR A 53 0.26 -6.72 3.72
C TYR A 53 0.96 -7.84 4.48
N GLY A 54 1.85 -7.47 5.37
CA GLY A 54 2.49 -8.41 6.24
C GLY A 54 2.89 -7.77 7.55
N MET A 55 3.16 -8.61 8.54
CA MET A 55 3.69 -8.17 9.82
C MET A 55 5.07 -8.79 9.99
N LEU A 56 6.04 -7.98 10.37
CA LEU A 56 7.35 -8.50 10.69
C LEU A 56 7.24 -9.40 11.93
N PRO A 57 8.07 -10.45 12.04
CA PRO A 57 7.94 -11.41 13.14
C PRO A 57 7.95 -10.76 14.52
N ARG A 58 8.70 -9.69 14.69
CA ARG A 58 8.80 -9.02 15.99
C ARG A 58 8.03 -7.71 16.04
N SER A 59 7.02 -7.56 15.18
CA SER A 59 6.12 -6.39 15.24
C SER A 59 5.25 -6.41 16.48
N THR A 60 5.08 -7.55 17.11
CA THR A 60 4.27 -7.75 18.33
C THR A 60 5.16 -8.03 19.55
N ASN A 61 4.56 -8.02 20.73
CA ASN A 61 5.29 -8.25 21.99
C ASN A 61 5.88 -9.66 22.13
N THR A 62 5.39 -10.61 21.34
CA THR A 62 5.99 -11.95 21.19
C THR A 62 6.32 -12.18 19.74
N ARG A 63 7.37 -12.94 19.45
CA ARG A 63 7.74 -13.21 18.07
C ARG A 63 6.73 -14.10 17.40
N MET A 64 6.27 -13.65 16.24
CA MET A 64 5.43 -14.46 15.33
C MET A 64 6.30 -15.16 14.30
N ASP A 65 5.87 -16.31 13.80
CA ASP A 65 6.54 -16.95 12.68
C ASP A 65 6.25 -16.19 11.39
N ARG A 66 7.22 -16.18 10.47
CA ARG A 66 7.01 -15.62 9.15
C ARG A 66 6.00 -16.48 8.38
N GLU A 67 5.04 -15.84 7.73
CA GLU A 67 4.05 -16.57 6.94
C GLU A 67 4.69 -17.34 5.79
N ALA A 68 5.73 -16.78 5.20
CA ALA A 68 6.49 -17.46 4.14
C ALA A 68 7.07 -18.79 4.61
N ALA A 69 7.51 -18.88 5.87
CA ALA A 69 8.03 -20.12 6.43
C ALA A 69 6.95 -21.16 6.65
N LYS A 70 5.68 -20.72 6.81
CA LYS A 70 4.53 -21.62 6.95
C LYS A 70 3.98 -22.05 5.58
N GLY A 71 4.44 -21.43 4.49
CA GLY A 71 4.03 -21.75 3.13
C GLY A 71 2.71 -21.15 2.69
N LYS A 72 2.02 -20.37 3.54
CA LYS A 72 0.77 -19.72 3.17
C LYS A 72 0.50 -18.51 4.05
N GLN A 73 -0.28 -17.58 3.52
CA GLN A 73 -0.78 -16.44 4.27
C GLN A 73 -2.01 -16.83 5.10
N SER A 74 -2.15 -16.18 6.26
CA SER A 74 -3.35 -16.36 7.08
C SER A 74 -4.56 -15.72 6.42
N GLY A 75 -5.75 -16.14 6.82
CA GLY A 75 -7.00 -15.52 6.35
C GLY A 75 -7.07 -14.04 6.72
N ARG A 76 -6.56 -13.66 7.89
CA ARG A 76 -6.52 -12.26 8.32
C ARG A 76 -5.64 -11.42 7.40
N THR A 77 -4.46 -11.91 7.05
CA THR A 77 -3.56 -11.20 6.12
C THR A 77 -4.23 -11.00 4.76
N GLN A 78 -4.87 -12.04 4.24
CA GLN A 78 -5.56 -11.95 2.95
C GLN A 78 -6.72 -10.96 3.01
N GLU A 79 -7.50 -10.96 4.09
CA GLU A 79 -8.59 -10.01 4.28
C GLU A 79 -8.09 -8.58 4.29
N ILE A 80 -7.01 -8.31 5.01
CA ILE A 80 -6.46 -6.96 5.12
C ILE A 80 -5.91 -6.50 3.77
N GLN A 81 -5.24 -7.37 3.02
CA GLN A 81 -4.77 -7.05 1.68
C GLN A 81 -5.93 -6.62 0.77
N ARG A 82 -7.03 -7.36 0.80
CA ARG A 82 -8.22 -7.00 0.02
C ARG A 82 -8.82 -5.68 0.47
N LEU A 83 -8.86 -5.44 1.77
CA LEU A 83 -9.38 -4.18 2.31
C LEU A 83 -8.55 -2.98 1.85
N ILE A 84 -7.22 -3.07 1.95
CA ILE A 84 -6.33 -1.99 1.52
C ILE A 84 -6.50 -1.74 0.02
N GLY A 85 -6.41 -2.79 -0.79
CA GLY A 85 -6.55 -2.67 -2.24
C GLY A 85 -7.88 -2.05 -2.65
N ARG A 86 -8.98 -2.52 -2.08
CA ARG A 86 -10.31 -2.00 -2.37
C ARG A 86 -10.45 -0.54 -1.94
N SER A 87 -9.93 -0.18 -0.78
CA SER A 87 -9.98 1.20 -0.29
C SER A 87 -9.23 2.15 -1.22
N LEU A 88 -8.03 1.75 -1.66
CA LEU A 88 -7.25 2.59 -2.57
C LEU A 88 -7.89 2.66 -3.95
N ARG A 89 -8.44 1.58 -4.47
CA ARG A 89 -9.14 1.59 -5.75
C ARG A 89 -10.36 2.50 -5.75
N SER A 90 -11.01 2.68 -4.61
CA SER A 90 -12.21 3.51 -4.54
C SER A 90 -11.93 4.99 -4.77
N ILE A 91 -10.69 5.43 -4.59
CA ILE A 91 -10.31 6.84 -4.73
C ILE A 91 -9.47 7.12 -5.97
N VAL A 92 -9.07 6.08 -6.70
CA VAL A 92 -8.25 6.22 -7.91
C VAL A 92 -9.15 6.14 -9.15
N ASP A 93 -8.94 7.06 -10.08
CA ASP A 93 -9.56 6.97 -11.40
C ASP A 93 -8.75 5.99 -12.24
N LEU A 94 -9.23 4.75 -12.31
CA LEU A 94 -8.52 3.68 -12.99
C LEU A 94 -8.40 3.91 -14.50
N ALA A 95 -9.34 4.63 -15.09
CA ALA A 95 -9.26 4.98 -16.50
C ALA A 95 -8.14 5.99 -16.75
N ASN A 96 -8.00 6.99 -15.89
CA ASN A 96 -6.91 7.96 -15.99
C ASN A 96 -5.55 7.35 -15.70
N LEU A 97 -5.51 6.32 -14.85
CA LEU A 97 -4.27 5.57 -14.60
C LEU A 97 -3.77 4.91 -15.89
N GLY A 98 -4.69 4.53 -16.78
CA GLY A 98 -4.35 3.79 -17.99
C GLY A 98 -3.91 2.38 -17.65
N GLU A 99 -3.40 1.64 -18.63
CA GLU A 99 -3.02 0.23 -18.42
C GLU A 99 -1.69 0.13 -17.67
N ARG A 100 -1.74 0.54 -16.40
CA ARG A 100 -0.65 0.43 -15.44
C ARG A 100 -1.19 -0.17 -14.16
N GLN A 101 -0.33 -0.83 -13.40
CA GLN A 101 -0.70 -1.37 -12.09
C GLN A 101 0.20 -0.73 -11.04
N ILE A 102 -0.42 -0.29 -9.96
CA ILE A 102 0.34 0.17 -8.79
C ILE A 102 0.21 -0.90 -7.72
N LYS A 103 1.36 -1.39 -7.26
CA LYS A 103 1.42 -2.38 -6.17
C LYS A 103 1.87 -1.67 -4.91
N ILE A 104 1.07 -1.80 -3.87
CA ILE A 104 1.36 -1.21 -2.57
C ILE A 104 1.76 -2.32 -1.61
N ASP A 105 2.96 -2.23 -1.07
CA ASP A 105 3.46 -3.16 -0.07
C ASP A 105 3.40 -2.47 1.29
N CYS A 106 2.69 -3.09 2.24
CA CYS A 106 2.53 -2.58 3.59
C CYS A 106 3.14 -3.59 4.57
N ASP A 107 4.19 -3.18 5.25
CA ASP A 107 4.89 -4.02 6.22
C ASP A 107 4.80 -3.40 7.60
N VAL A 108 4.13 -4.08 8.52
CA VAL A 108 3.98 -3.61 9.90
C VAL A 108 5.29 -3.87 10.64
N ILE A 109 5.94 -2.79 11.05
CA ILE A 109 7.19 -2.85 11.80
C ILE A 109 6.92 -3.03 13.29
N GLN A 110 5.90 -2.32 13.78
CA GLN A 110 5.51 -2.36 15.18
C GLN A 110 4.00 -2.19 15.27
N ALA A 111 3.32 -3.10 15.93
CA ALA A 111 1.87 -3.14 16.01
C ALA A 111 1.39 -2.81 17.44
N ASP A 112 0.54 -1.78 17.53
CA ASP A 112 -0.11 -1.37 18.76
C ASP A 112 -1.53 -0.91 18.46
N GLY A 113 -2.26 -1.73 17.69
CA GLY A 113 -3.61 -1.44 17.23
C GLY A 113 -3.65 -0.50 16.03
N GLY A 114 -4.65 -0.67 15.18
CA GLY A 114 -4.88 0.22 14.04
C GLY A 114 -3.96 0.00 12.85
N THR A 115 -3.39 -1.21 12.69
CA THR A 115 -2.49 -1.49 11.57
C THR A 115 -3.19 -1.38 10.22
N ARG A 116 -4.48 -1.75 10.13
CA ARG A 116 -5.27 -1.62 8.90
C ARG A 116 -5.40 -0.18 8.46
N THR A 117 -5.82 0.68 9.38
CA THR A 117 -6.00 2.11 9.12
C THR A 117 -4.69 2.79 8.77
N ALA A 118 -3.63 2.47 9.51
CA ALA A 118 -2.31 3.01 9.23
C ALA A 118 -1.82 2.58 7.84
N SER A 119 -2.05 1.32 7.47
CA SER A 119 -1.66 0.79 6.16
C SER A 119 -2.41 1.48 5.02
N ILE A 120 -3.70 1.72 5.18
CA ILE A 120 -4.49 2.43 4.18
C ILE A 120 -3.98 3.87 4.02
N SER A 121 -3.77 4.56 5.11
CA SER A 121 -3.30 5.95 5.07
C SER A 121 -1.89 6.06 4.48
N GLY A 122 -0.96 5.22 4.95
CA GLY A 122 0.41 5.21 4.42
C GLY A 122 0.45 4.70 2.98
N GLY A 123 -0.40 3.74 2.66
CA GLY A 123 -0.54 3.25 1.29
C GLY A 123 -1.02 4.34 0.34
N PHE A 124 -1.97 5.14 0.77
CA PHE A 124 -2.44 6.29 -0.03
C PHE A 124 -1.32 7.30 -0.28
N ILE A 125 -0.57 7.64 0.75
CA ILE A 125 0.54 8.60 0.62
C ILE A 125 1.59 8.06 -0.34
N SER A 126 1.93 6.79 -0.23
CA SER A 126 2.91 6.16 -1.12
C SER A 126 2.42 6.14 -2.56
N LEU A 127 1.15 5.83 -2.77
CA LEU A 127 0.52 5.86 -4.09
C LEU A 127 0.54 7.28 -4.67
N TYR A 128 0.18 8.27 -3.88
CA TYR A 128 0.20 9.68 -4.28
C TYR A 128 1.60 10.09 -4.72
N LEU A 129 2.61 9.79 -3.89
CA LEU A 129 3.99 10.15 -4.19
C LEU A 129 4.49 9.46 -5.46
N ALA A 130 4.11 8.21 -5.68
CA ALA A 130 4.48 7.47 -6.88
C ALA A 130 3.89 8.12 -8.13
N THR A 131 2.62 8.52 -8.09
CA THR A 131 1.97 9.15 -9.24
C THR A 131 2.52 10.55 -9.54
N VAL A 132 2.85 11.30 -8.51
CA VAL A 132 3.42 12.65 -8.67
C VAL A 132 4.82 12.59 -9.26
N SER A 133 5.62 11.59 -8.89
CA SER A 133 6.99 11.44 -9.40
C SER A 133 7.04 10.86 -10.80
N TYR A 134 5.95 10.29 -11.31
CA TYR A 134 5.89 9.67 -12.63
C TYR A 134 5.56 10.75 -13.66
N THR A 135 6.55 11.18 -14.44
CA THR A 135 6.55 12.43 -15.19
C THR A 135 5.43 12.57 -16.25
N HIS A 136 4.89 11.47 -16.75
CA HIS A 136 3.83 11.52 -17.76
C HIS A 136 2.50 11.00 -17.22
N LEU A 137 2.37 10.93 -15.90
CA LEU A 137 1.14 10.54 -15.25
C LEU A 137 0.56 11.76 -14.56
N THR A 138 -0.63 12.17 -14.96
CA THR A 138 -1.40 13.11 -14.14
C THR A 138 -1.95 12.33 -12.95
N LEU A 139 -2.21 13.03 -11.85
CA LEU A 139 -2.69 12.40 -10.64
C LEU A 139 -4.01 11.66 -10.91
N PRO A 140 -4.02 10.31 -10.84
CA PRO A 140 -5.18 9.54 -11.27
C PRO A 140 -6.21 9.35 -10.15
N THR A 141 -6.49 10.37 -9.38
CA THR A 141 -7.50 10.29 -8.33
C THR A 141 -8.82 10.82 -8.82
N LYS A 142 -9.91 10.19 -8.37
CA LYS A 142 -11.26 10.60 -8.75
C LYS A 142 -11.56 11.99 -8.23
N ARG A 143 -11.04 12.31 -7.08
CA ARG A 143 -11.28 13.57 -6.44
C ARG A 143 -10.22 13.86 -5.41
N ILE A 144 -9.60 15.01 -5.54
CA ILE A 144 -8.71 15.55 -4.51
C ILE A 144 -9.32 16.85 -4.08
N VAL A 145 -9.59 16.94 -2.86
CA VAL A 145 -10.21 18.16 -2.31
C VAL A 145 -9.22 18.78 -1.36
#